data_5a7560a8b8171d398c8b44d1bed6cbe2
#
_entry.id   5a7560a8b8171d398c8b44d1bed6cbe2
#
_cell.length_a   1.000
_cell.length_b   1.000
_cell.length_c   1.000
_cell.angle_alpha   90.00
_cell.angle_beta   90.00
_cell.angle_gamma   90.00
#
_symmetry.space_group_name_H-M   'P 1'
#
loop_
_entity.id
_entity.type
_entity.pdbx_description
1 polymer ?
#
loop_
_entity_poly.entity_id
_entity_poly.type
_entity_poly.pdbx_seq_one_letter_code
_entity_poly.pdbx_strand_id
1 'polypeptide(L)'
;SVADVEAAVSERTALVVLSHVDYRSGALADMPTITRAVHRSGALVLWDLCHSAGVIPMELDAWGVDIAVGCTYKYLNGGPGSPAFVYVSAEHHGMLTQPIWGWMGAADVFAMAPEYRPSPGIRQFISGTPPVVGMLAMDGMLELIDRAGIDAVRAKSRSLTELAIRAYDEELAEHGVRLLSARDADLRGSHVTIGHERFAEITKILWGQGVI
;
A
#
# COMPACT_ATOMS: atom_id res chain seq x y z
N SER A 1 -6.56 12.91 -8.95
CA SER A 1 -7.88 13.11 -8.33
C SER A 1 -8.92 12.13 -8.89
N VAL A 2 -10.10 12.04 -8.26
CA VAL A 2 -11.24 11.26 -8.79
C VAL A 2 -11.57 11.68 -10.22
N ALA A 3 -11.63 12.99 -10.50
CA ALA A 3 -11.93 13.53 -11.82
C ALA A 3 -10.89 13.10 -12.88
N ASP A 4 -9.61 13.01 -12.52
CA ASP A 4 -8.58 12.57 -13.45
C ASP A 4 -8.78 11.09 -13.83
N VAL A 5 -9.18 10.26 -12.85
CA VAL A 5 -9.48 8.85 -13.09
C VAL A 5 -10.72 8.72 -13.99
N GLU A 6 -11.80 9.43 -13.67
CA GLU A 6 -13.02 9.43 -14.48
C GLU A 6 -12.77 9.86 -15.94
N ALA A 7 -11.87 10.83 -16.15
CA ALA A 7 -11.49 11.27 -17.48
C ALA A 7 -10.59 10.26 -18.23
N ALA A 8 -9.85 9.42 -17.51
CA ALA A 8 -8.91 8.48 -18.10
C ALA A 8 -9.51 7.10 -18.41
N VAL A 9 -10.57 6.70 -17.70
CA VAL A 9 -11.20 5.37 -17.88
C VAL A 9 -12.24 5.38 -18.99
N SER A 10 -12.43 4.23 -19.64
CA SER A 10 -13.44 4.03 -20.67
C SER A 10 -13.85 2.56 -20.73
N GLU A 11 -14.84 2.21 -21.55
CA GLU A 11 -15.25 0.81 -21.80
C GLU A 11 -14.11 -0.08 -22.33
N ARG A 12 -13.00 0.52 -22.79
CA ARG A 12 -11.79 -0.21 -23.22
C ARG A 12 -10.78 -0.43 -22.08
N THR A 13 -11.04 0.11 -20.90
CA THR A 13 -10.17 -0.07 -19.72
C THR A 13 -10.52 -1.40 -19.07
N ALA A 14 -9.55 -2.31 -18.99
CA ALA A 14 -9.74 -3.60 -18.33
C ALA A 14 -9.34 -3.55 -16.84
N LEU A 15 -8.29 -2.79 -16.53
CA LEU A 15 -7.72 -2.71 -15.17
C LEU A 15 -7.15 -1.31 -14.94
N VAL A 16 -7.40 -0.78 -13.75
CA VAL A 16 -6.78 0.45 -13.25
C VAL A 16 -5.85 0.09 -12.09
N VAL A 17 -4.60 0.55 -12.13
CA VAL A 17 -3.61 0.31 -11.07
C VAL A 17 -3.23 1.65 -10.44
N LEU A 18 -3.45 1.78 -9.14
CA LEU A 18 -3.21 3.02 -8.40
C LEU A 18 -2.58 2.76 -7.04
N SER A 19 -1.76 3.68 -6.57
CA SER A 19 -1.32 3.70 -5.16
C SER A 19 -2.35 4.43 -4.30
N HIS A 20 -2.70 3.83 -3.15
CA HIS A 20 -3.57 4.48 -2.16
C HIS A 20 -2.90 5.71 -1.56
N VAL A 21 -1.59 5.63 -1.31
CA VAL A 21 -0.78 6.77 -0.90
C VAL A 21 0.37 6.95 -1.90
N ASP A 22 0.42 8.11 -2.55
CA ASP A 22 1.52 8.45 -3.45
C ASP A 22 2.83 8.63 -2.67
N TYR A 23 3.86 7.84 -3.03
CA TYR A 23 5.14 7.87 -2.31
C TYR A 23 5.93 9.19 -2.47
N ARG A 24 5.64 9.95 -3.54
CA ARG A 24 6.35 11.21 -3.83
C ARG A 24 5.83 12.39 -3.04
N SER A 25 4.53 12.45 -2.83
CA SER A 25 3.86 13.58 -2.20
C SER A 25 3.22 13.22 -0.85
N GLY A 26 3.01 11.94 -0.58
CA GLY A 26 2.20 11.49 0.53
C GLY A 26 0.70 11.71 0.31
N ALA A 27 0.26 12.07 -0.89
CA ALA A 27 -1.16 12.29 -1.17
C ALA A 27 -1.96 11.00 -0.97
N LEU A 28 -3.07 11.10 -0.23
CA LEU A 28 -4.00 10.02 0.04
C LEU A 28 -5.14 10.07 -0.97
N ALA A 29 -5.34 8.96 -1.71
CA ALA A 29 -6.42 8.82 -2.67
C ALA A 29 -7.74 8.46 -1.99
N ASP A 30 -8.85 9.00 -2.48
CA ASP A 30 -10.21 8.59 -2.07
C ASP A 30 -10.52 7.23 -2.72
N MET A 31 -10.03 6.15 -2.07
CA MET A 31 -10.15 4.79 -2.57
C MET A 31 -11.61 4.38 -2.86
N PRO A 32 -12.57 4.55 -1.94
CA PRO A 32 -13.94 4.12 -2.20
C PRO A 32 -14.58 4.86 -3.37
N THR A 33 -14.34 6.14 -3.54
CA THR A 33 -14.93 6.91 -4.65
C THR A 33 -14.26 6.58 -5.99
N ILE A 34 -12.95 6.41 -6.01
CA ILE A 34 -12.21 6.01 -7.21
C ILE A 34 -12.59 4.59 -7.63
N THR A 35 -12.67 3.64 -6.70
CA THR A 35 -13.10 2.26 -6.98
C THR A 35 -14.48 2.26 -7.66
N ARG A 36 -15.46 2.97 -7.12
CA ARG A 36 -16.78 3.11 -7.75
C ARG A 36 -16.71 3.77 -9.13
N ALA A 37 -15.84 4.75 -9.33
CA ALA A 37 -15.66 5.39 -10.63
C ALA A 37 -15.09 4.43 -11.67
N VAL A 38 -14.10 3.63 -11.30
CA VAL A 38 -13.51 2.58 -12.15
C VAL A 38 -14.55 1.53 -12.52
N HIS A 39 -15.33 1.05 -11.57
CA HIS A 39 -16.38 0.05 -11.81
C HIS A 39 -17.47 0.54 -12.77
N ARG A 40 -17.80 1.83 -12.78
CA ARG A 40 -18.75 2.37 -13.78
C ARG A 40 -18.29 2.22 -15.22
N SER A 41 -17.00 2.08 -15.47
CA SER A 41 -16.46 1.79 -16.82
C SER A 41 -16.36 0.29 -17.13
N GLY A 42 -16.70 -0.58 -16.19
CA GLY A 42 -16.57 -2.04 -16.31
C GLY A 42 -15.16 -2.57 -16.05
N ALA A 43 -14.23 -1.72 -15.61
CA ALA A 43 -12.85 -2.10 -15.29
C ALA A 43 -12.71 -2.60 -13.86
N LEU A 44 -11.71 -3.45 -13.61
CA LEU A 44 -11.24 -3.81 -12.27
C LEU A 44 -10.25 -2.76 -11.73
N VAL A 45 -10.08 -2.74 -10.40
CA VAL A 45 -9.07 -1.89 -9.76
C VAL A 45 -8.08 -2.73 -8.95
N LEU A 46 -6.80 -2.42 -9.09
CA LEU A 46 -5.73 -2.92 -8.23
C LEU A 46 -5.13 -1.76 -7.44
N TRP A 47 -5.19 -1.85 -6.12
CA TRP A 47 -4.62 -0.87 -5.21
C TRP A 47 -3.25 -1.30 -4.68
N ASP A 48 -2.25 -0.43 -4.80
CA ASP A 48 -1.00 -0.55 -4.06
C ASP A 48 -1.15 0.06 -2.67
N LEU A 49 -1.04 -0.78 -1.64
CA LEU A 49 -1.18 -0.43 -0.23
C LEU A 49 0.16 -0.30 0.49
N CYS A 50 1.28 -0.28 -0.22
CA CYS A 50 2.63 -0.28 0.39
C CYS A 50 2.86 0.88 1.36
N HIS A 51 2.17 2.02 1.19
CA HIS A 51 2.28 3.18 2.07
C HIS A 51 1.02 3.44 2.91
N SER A 52 0.08 2.51 2.95
CA SER A 52 -1.16 2.64 3.73
C SER A 52 -1.44 1.48 4.67
N ALA A 53 -1.09 0.24 4.29
CA ALA A 53 -1.29 -0.92 5.15
C ALA A 53 -0.52 -0.78 6.47
N GLY A 54 -1.24 -0.92 7.59
CA GLY A 54 -0.72 -0.77 8.95
C GLY A 54 -0.81 0.65 9.53
N VAL A 55 -1.27 1.65 8.77
CA VAL A 55 -1.33 3.04 9.26
C VAL A 55 -2.56 3.82 8.80
N ILE A 56 -3.24 3.39 7.74
CA ILE A 56 -4.50 3.98 7.27
C ILE A 56 -5.61 2.96 7.49
N PRO A 57 -6.72 3.31 8.16
CA PRO A 57 -7.92 2.47 8.22
C PRO A 57 -8.48 2.21 6.83
N MET A 58 -8.83 0.97 6.53
CA MET A 58 -9.35 0.56 5.22
C MET A 58 -10.39 -0.55 5.39
N GLU A 59 -11.46 -0.47 4.59
CA GLU A 59 -12.56 -1.43 4.53
C GLU A 59 -12.66 -1.99 3.10
N LEU A 60 -11.68 -2.83 2.70
CA LEU A 60 -11.53 -3.27 1.29
C LEU A 60 -12.80 -3.93 0.75
N ASP A 61 -13.40 -4.84 1.52
CA ASP A 61 -14.65 -5.51 1.13
C ASP A 61 -15.81 -4.52 1.00
N ALA A 62 -16.00 -3.65 2.01
CA ALA A 62 -17.08 -2.68 2.02
C ALA A 62 -16.93 -1.61 0.93
N TRP A 63 -15.71 -1.33 0.49
CA TRP A 63 -15.42 -0.39 -0.60
C TRP A 63 -15.42 -1.04 -1.98
N GLY A 64 -15.63 -2.36 -2.05
CA GLY A 64 -15.68 -3.13 -3.29
C GLY A 64 -14.33 -3.20 -4.01
N VAL A 65 -13.22 -3.22 -3.28
CA VAL A 65 -11.89 -3.35 -3.88
C VAL A 65 -11.73 -4.73 -4.50
N ASP A 66 -11.32 -4.80 -5.76
CA ASP A 66 -11.15 -6.08 -6.47
C ASP A 66 -9.85 -6.77 -6.06
N ILE A 67 -8.74 -6.04 -6.15
CA ILE A 67 -7.39 -6.55 -5.87
C ILE A 67 -6.62 -5.48 -5.10
N ALA A 68 -5.83 -5.90 -4.12
CA ALA A 68 -4.85 -5.04 -3.50
C ALA A 68 -3.54 -5.79 -3.24
N VAL A 69 -2.43 -5.07 -3.31
CA VAL A 69 -1.09 -5.59 -3.02
C VAL A 69 -0.38 -4.69 -2.03
N GLY A 70 0.51 -5.25 -1.23
CA GLY A 70 1.28 -4.44 -0.31
C GLY A 70 2.51 -5.15 0.21
N CYS A 71 3.39 -4.38 0.83
CA CYS A 71 4.55 -4.88 1.55
C CYS A 71 4.31 -4.83 3.05
N THR A 72 5.00 -5.70 3.78
CA THR A 72 4.88 -5.75 5.23
C THR A 72 6.06 -5.12 5.97
N TYR A 73 7.14 -4.78 5.26
CA TYR A 73 8.34 -4.20 5.87
C TYR A 73 8.23 -2.72 6.23
N LYS A 74 7.22 -2.00 5.71
CA LYS A 74 7.00 -0.56 5.99
C LYS A 74 6.18 -0.38 7.29
N TYR A 75 4.96 0.11 7.20
CA TYR A 75 4.14 0.46 8.37
C TYR A 75 3.60 -0.76 9.16
N LEU A 76 3.63 -1.96 8.57
CA LEU A 76 3.41 -3.19 9.32
C LEU A 76 4.65 -3.66 10.09
N ASN A 77 5.78 -2.95 9.92
CA ASN A 77 7.03 -3.12 10.68
C ASN A 77 7.61 -4.55 10.69
N GLY A 78 7.33 -5.34 9.65
CA GLY A 78 7.84 -6.71 9.52
C GLY A 78 9.36 -6.79 9.30
N GLY A 79 10.01 -5.66 8.99
CA GLY A 79 11.45 -5.58 8.76
C GLY A 79 11.92 -6.19 7.44
N PRO A 80 13.22 -6.13 7.15
CA PRO A 80 13.80 -6.69 5.93
C PRO A 80 13.55 -8.20 5.82
N GLY A 81 13.12 -8.64 4.64
CA GLY A 81 12.82 -10.06 4.39
C GLY A 81 11.40 -10.49 4.76
N SER A 82 10.57 -9.61 5.30
CA SER A 82 9.15 -9.89 5.50
C SER A 82 8.39 -9.99 4.17
N PRO A 83 7.34 -10.84 4.08
CA PRO A 83 6.63 -11.11 2.84
C PRO A 83 5.83 -9.90 2.34
N ALA A 84 5.57 -9.87 1.04
CA ALA A 84 4.46 -9.09 0.48
C ALA A 84 3.14 -9.84 0.68
N PHE A 85 2.02 -9.15 0.51
CA PHE A 85 0.70 -9.74 0.54
C PHE A 85 -0.11 -9.36 -0.70
N VAL A 86 -1.09 -10.20 -1.01
CA VAL A 86 -2.13 -9.91 -1.98
C VAL A 86 -3.49 -10.12 -1.33
N TYR A 87 -4.40 -9.19 -1.58
CA TYR A 87 -5.83 -9.33 -1.36
C TYR A 87 -6.51 -9.49 -2.72
N VAL A 88 -7.44 -10.41 -2.81
CA VAL A 88 -8.34 -10.58 -3.95
C VAL A 88 -9.74 -10.75 -3.40
N SER A 89 -10.69 -9.95 -3.85
CA SER A 89 -12.09 -10.10 -3.46
C SER A 89 -12.58 -11.51 -3.74
N ALA A 90 -13.37 -12.07 -2.82
CA ALA A 90 -13.86 -13.45 -2.92
C ALA A 90 -14.67 -13.71 -4.21
N GLU A 91 -15.34 -12.68 -4.74
CA GLU A 91 -16.10 -12.78 -6.00
C GLU A 91 -15.22 -13.03 -7.22
N HIS A 92 -13.93 -12.69 -7.15
CA HIS A 92 -12.97 -12.86 -8.24
C HIS A 92 -12.13 -14.14 -8.14
N HIS A 93 -12.23 -14.91 -7.06
CA HIS A 93 -11.43 -16.14 -6.89
C HIS A 93 -11.62 -17.19 -7.99
N GLY A 94 -12.82 -17.27 -8.58
CA GLY A 94 -13.10 -18.19 -9.68
C GLY A 94 -12.75 -17.66 -11.07
N MET A 95 -12.52 -16.35 -11.18
CA MET A 95 -12.29 -15.65 -12.45
C MET A 95 -10.80 -15.36 -12.68
N LEU A 96 -10.10 -14.96 -11.63
CA LEU A 96 -8.68 -14.63 -11.71
C LEU A 96 -7.84 -15.89 -11.52
N THR A 97 -6.80 -16.03 -12.34
CA THR A 97 -5.87 -17.15 -12.28
C THR A 97 -4.45 -16.66 -12.06
N GLN A 98 -3.68 -17.39 -11.23
CA GLN A 98 -2.26 -17.14 -11.03
C GLN A 98 -1.45 -17.71 -12.20
N PRO A 99 -0.75 -16.89 -12.99
CA PRO A 99 0.06 -17.37 -14.11
C PRO A 99 1.37 -18.06 -13.70
N ILE A 100 1.85 -17.79 -12.48
CA ILE A 100 3.08 -18.39 -11.93
C ILE A 100 2.66 -19.48 -10.94
N TRP A 101 2.46 -20.69 -11.48
CA TRP A 101 2.03 -21.82 -10.67
C TRP A 101 3.13 -22.29 -9.74
N GLY A 102 2.74 -22.78 -8.58
CA GLY A 102 3.64 -23.40 -7.62
C GLY A 102 2.90 -24.41 -6.75
N TRP A 103 3.63 -25.34 -6.19
CA TRP A 103 3.08 -26.49 -5.45
C TRP A 103 2.17 -26.11 -4.28
N MET A 104 2.46 -25.00 -3.58
CA MET A 104 1.65 -24.53 -2.45
C MET A 104 0.29 -23.95 -2.87
N GLY A 105 0.16 -23.49 -4.12
CA GLY A 105 -1.10 -23.03 -4.70
C GLY A 105 -1.98 -24.17 -5.26
N ALA A 106 -1.49 -25.41 -5.27
CA ALA A 106 -2.25 -26.56 -5.77
C ALA A 106 -3.36 -26.96 -4.79
N ALA A 107 -4.43 -27.56 -5.32
CA ALA A 107 -5.55 -28.06 -4.54
C ALA A 107 -5.10 -29.14 -3.52
N ASP A 108 -4.22 -30.03 -3.97
CA ASP A 108 -3.51 -30.99 -3.12
C ASP A 108 -2.00 -30.82 -3.36
N VAL A 109 -1.32 -30.29 -2.36
CA VAL A 109 0.13 -29.97 -2.42
C VAL A 109 1.02 -31.21 -2.51
N PHE A 110 0.53 -32.38 -2.12
CA PHE A 110 1.29 -33.64 -2.09
C PHE A 110 0.85 -34.65 -3.16
N ALA A 111 -0.13 -34.31 -4.01
CA ALA A 111 -0.62 -35.21 -5.06
C ALA A 111 0.46 -35.63 -6.06
N MET A 112 1.53 -34.80 -6.24
CA MET A 112 2.58 -35.05 -7.27
C MET A 112 2.01 -35.37 -8.65
N ALA A 113 0.83 -34.79 -8.96
CA ALA A 113 0.09 -35.06 -10.18
C ALA A 113 0.77 -34.45 -11.40
N PRO A 114 0.63 -35.04 -12.59
CA PRO A 114 1.17 -34.49 -13.83
C PRO A 114 0.48 -33.21 -14.29
N GLU A 115 -0.73 -32.96 -13.81
CA GLU A 115 -1.54 -31.79 -14.11
C GLU A 115 -1.66 -30.87 -12.89
N TYR A 116 -1.46 -29.57 -13.10
CA TYR A 116 -1.71 -28.59 -12.05
C TYR A 116 -3.20 -28.30 -11.92
N ARG A 117 -3.73 -28.43 -10.70
CA ARG A 117 -5.07 -28.01 -10.32
C ARG A 117 -4.96 -26.95 -9.24
N PRO A 118 -5.38 -25.68 -9.50
CA PRO A 118 -5.29 -24.63 -8.51
C PRO A 118 -6.19 -24.93 -7.31
N SER A 119 -5.75 -24.50 -6.14
CA SER A 119 -6.58 -24.49 -4.93
C SER A 119 -7.76 -23.52 -5.14
N PRO A 120 -8.93 -23.82 -4.61
CA PRO A 120 -10.02 -22.85 -4.58
C PRO A 120 -9.64 -21.67 -3.64
N GLY A 121 -10.15 -20.48 -3.95
CA GLY A 121 -9.97 -19.29 -3.14
C GLY A 121 -8.59 -18.67 -3.23
N ILE A 122 -8.25 -17.85 -2.22
CA ILE A 122 -7.03 -17.02 -2.21
C ILE A 122 -5.74 -17.87 -2.23
N ARG A 123 -5.77 -19.09 -1.74
CA ARG A 123 -4.57 -19.94 -1.66
C ARG A 123 -3.95 -20.24 -3.03
N GLN A 124 -4.71 -20.19 -4.13
CA GLN A 124 -4.19 -20.38 -5.49
C GLN A 124 -3.06 -19.37 -5.83
N PHE A 125 -3.03 -18.21 -5.17
CA PHE A 125 -2.03 -17.17 -5.41
C PHE A 125 -0.70 -17.41 -4.66
N ILE A 126 -0.58 -18.47 -3.88
CA ILE A 126 0.67 -18.89 -3.23
C ILE A 126 1.49 -19.71 -4.21
N SER A 127 2.60 -19.17 -4.71
CA SER A 127 3.42 -19.86 -5.71
C SER A 127 4.31 -20.95 -5.09
N GLY A 128 4.97 -20.67 -3.96
CA GLY A 128 5.90 -21.60 -3.33
C GLY A 128 5.82 -21.61 -1.81
N THR A 129 6.81 -22.22 -1.16
CA THR A 129 6.89 -22.26 0.30
C THR A 129 6.90 -20.85 0.89
N PRO A 130 5.98 -20.52 1.80
CA PRO A 130 5.96 -19.20 2.45
C PRO A 130 7.27 -18.93 3.21
N PRO A 131 7.72 -17.67 3.31
CA PRO A 131 8.92 -17.29 4.06
C PRO A 131 8.62 -17.31 5.57
N VAL A 132 8.57 -18.50 6.16
CA VAL A 132 8.10 -18.73 7.54
C VAL A 132 8.82 -17.83 8.56
N VAL A 133 10.14 -17.67 8.44
CA VAL A 133 10.93 -16.83 9.36
C VAL A 133 10.50 -15.36 9.24
N GLY A 134 10.32 -14.86 8.02
CA GLY A 134 9.85 -13.50 7.79
C GLY A 134 8.40 -13.27 8.28
N MET A 135 7.56 -14.30 8.21
CA MET A 135 6.19 -14.24 8.75
C MET A 135 6.18 -14.22 10.29
N LEU A 136 6.94 -15.11 10.92
CA LEU A 136 7.05 -15.16 12.40
C LEU A 136 7.60 -13.85 12.98
N ALA A 137 8.51 -13.19 12.27
CA ALA A 137 9.05 -11.90 12.72
C ALA A 137 8.00 -10.79 12.77
N MET A 138 6.87 -10.94 12.09
CA MET A 138 5.78 -9.96 12.06
C MET A 138 4.79 -10.12 13.22
N ASP A 139 4.67 -11.30 13.82
CA ASP A 139 3.62 -11.60 14.80
C ASP A 139 3.56 -10.57 15.93
N GLY A 140 4.69 -10.29 16.58
CA GLY A 140 4.73 -9.33 17.67
C GLY A 140 4.33 -7.91 17.26
N MET A 141 4.61 -7.49 16.03
CA MET A 141 4.21 -6.17 15.53
C MET A 141 2.73 -6.13 15.16
N LEU A 142 2.21 -7.21 14.57
CA LEU A 142 0.78 -7.33 14.28
C LEU A 142 -0.05 -7.31 15.56
N GLU A 143 0.38 -8.03 16.62
CA GLU A 143 -0.25 -7.97 17.95
C GLU A 143 -0.21 -6.54 18.54
N LEU A 144 0.89 -5.81 18.36
CA LEU A 144 0.98 -4.43 18.85
C LEU A 144 0.02 -3.50 18.13
N ILE A 145 -0.09 -3.62 16.80
CA ILE A 145 -1.03 -2.84 15.98
C ILE A 145 -2.47 -3.18 16.37
N ASP A 146 -2.78 -4.47 16.55
CA ASP A 146 -4.11 -4.92 16.95
C ASP A 146 -4.51 -4.36 18.33
N ARG A 147 -3.61 -4.44 19.31
CA ARG A 147 -3.84 -3.88 20.67
C ARG A 147 -3.99 -2.35 20.67
N ALA A 148 -3.23 -1.65 19.83
CA ALA A 148 -3.30 -0.19 19.72
C ALA A 148 -4.60 0.25 19.01
N GLY A 149 -5.03 -0.54 18.04
CA GLY A 149 -6.10 -0.21 17.11
C GLY A 149 -5.63 0.73 15.98
N ILE A 150 -6.05 0.43 14.76
CA ILE A 150 -5.62 1.16 13.56
C ILE A 150 -5.97 2.65 13.62
N ASP A 151 -7.10 3.01 14.25
CA ASP A 151 -7.52 4.40 14.40
C ASP A 151 -6.58 5.20 15.32
N ALA A 152 -6.09 4.58 16.40
CA ALA A 152 -5.11 5.22 17.29
C ALA A 152 -3.75 5.38 16.58
N VAL A 153 -3.34 4.39 15.80
CA VAL A 153 -2.13 4.47 14.95
C VAL A 153 -2.29 5.63 13.94
N ARG A 154 -3.44 5.73 13.27
CA ARG A 154 -3.73 6.82 12.33
C ARG A 154 -3.72 8.18 13.02
N ALA A 155 -4.36 8.32 14.17
CA ALA A 155 -4.38 9.57 14.94
C ALA A 155 -2.96 10.02 15.32
N LYS A 156 -2.11 9.09 15.77
CA LYS A 156 -0.71 9.37 16.07
C LYS A 156 0.07 9.79 14.82
N SER A 157 -0.11 9.10 13.71
CA SER A 157 0.50 9.44 12.42
C SER A 157 0.15 10.87 11.97
N ARG A 158 -1.14 11.26 12.07
CA ARG A 158 -1.59 12.62 11.77
C ARG A 158 -0.89 13.65 12.66
N SER A 159 -0.84 13.41 13.95
CA SER A 159 -0.16 14.30 14.92
C SER A 159 1.33 14.49 14.58
N LEU A 160 2.03 13.41 14.18
CA LEU A 160 3.44 13.47 13.83
C LEU A 160 3.67 14.20 12.49
N THR A 161 2.82 13.97 11.48
CA THR A 161 2.93 14.69 10.20
C THR A 161 2.57 16.17 10.32
N GLU A 162 1.64 16.54 11.21
CA GLU A 162 1.37 17.94 11.57
C GLU A 162 2.58 18.61 12.26
N LEU A 163 3.25 17.89 13.17
CA LEU A 163 4.49 18.38 13.79
C LEU A 163 5.58 18.62 12.73
N ALA A 164 5.76 17.68 11.80
CA ALA A 164 6.72 17.82 10.72
C ALA A 164 6.43 19.03 9.81
N ILE A 165 5.14 19.29 9.51
CA ILE A 165 4.75 20.47 8.70
C ILE A 165 4.98 21.75 9.47
N ARG A 166 4.71 21.81 10.78
CA ARG A 166 5.04 22.99 11.59
C ARG A 166 6.55 23.26 11.61
N ALA A 167 7.36 22.22 11.82
CA ALA A 167 8.82 22.35 11.77
C ALA A 167 9.31 22.83 10.38
N TYR A 168 8.69 22.34 9.30
CA TYR A 168 8.94 22.87 7.97
C TYR A 168 8.63 24.37 7.87
N ASP A 169 7.46 24.81 8.35
CA ASP A 169 7.05 26.22 8.30
C ASP A 169 7.99 27.13 9.09
N GLU A 170 8.43 26.68 10.27
CA GLU A 170 9.28 27.43 11.18
C GLU A 170 10.75 27.50 10.74
N GLU A 171 11.28 26.42 10.16
CA GLU A 171 12.72 26.25 9.98
C GLU A 171 13.17 26.18 8.51
N LEU A 172 12.30 25.77 7.58
CA LEU A 172 12.72 25.42 6.22
C LEU A 172 12.10 26.29 5.12
N ALA A 173 10.90 26.82 5.34
CA ALA A 173 10.15 27.53 4.30
C ALA A 173 10.88 28.76 3.77
N GLU A 174 11.55 29.52 4.64
CA GLU A 174 12.30 30.72 4.27
C GLU A 174 13.58 30.42 3.45
N HIS A 175 14.05 29.15 3.49
CA HIS A 175 15.26 28.71 2.77
C HIS A 175 14.96 28.14 1.36
N GLY A 176 13.79 28.41 0.79
CA GLY A 176 13.41 27.98 -0.54
C GLY A 176 13.01 26.50 -0.64
N VAL A 177 12.89 25.82 0.51
CA VAL A 177 12.33 24.47 0.58
C VAL A 177 10.82 24.53 0.33
N ARG A 178 10.29 23.62 -0.45
CA ARG A 178 8.85 23.54 -0.78
C ARG A 178 8.21 22.36 -0.08
N LEU A 179 7.06 22.56 0.52
CA LEU A 179 6.21 21.46 0.98
C LEU A 179 5.50 20.84 -0.23
N LEU A 180 5.70 19.54 -0.46
CA LEU A 180 5.07 18.79 -1.56
C LEU A 180 3.87 17.98 -1.09
N SER A 181 3.75 17.72 0.21
CA SER A 181 2.62 17.03 0.81
C SER A 181 1.43 17.97 1.05
N ALA A 182 0.22 17.41 0.99
CA ALA A 182 -0.99 18.12 1.35
C ALA A 182 -0.94 18.57 2.81
N ARG A 183 -1.36 19.82 3.07
CA ARG A 183 -1.49 20.32 4.45
C ARG A 183 -2.66 19.68 5.18
N ASP A 184 -3.75 19.44 4.46
CA ASP A 184 -4.91 18.77 5.00
C ASP A 184 -4.55 17.30 5.35
N ALA A 185 -4.75 16.94 6.63
CA ALA A 185 -4.47 15.60 7.12
C ALA A 185 -5.39 14.53 6.55
N ASP A 186 -6.56 14.89 6.03
CA ASP A 186 -7.48 13.97 5.36
C ASP A 186 -7.05 13.63 3.93
N LEU A 187 -6.21 14.49 3.33
CA LEU A 187 -5.64 14.30 2.00
C LEU A 187 -4.19 13.81 2.04
N ARG A 188 -3.66 13.48 3.21
CA ARG A 188 -2.27 13.08 3.42
C ARG A 188 -2.18 11.69 4.07
N GLY A 189 -1.25 10.88 3.58
CA GLY A 189 -0.82 9.63 4.21
C GLY A 189 -0.02 9.86 5.50
N SER A 190 1.01 9.06 5.71
CA SER A 190 1.76 9.00 6.97
C SER A 190 3.20 9.49 6.85
N HIS A 191 3.52 10.21 5.77
CA HIS A 191 4.80 10.86 5.59
C HIS A 191 4.62 12.27 5.03
N VAL A 192 5.64 13.10 5.21
CA VAL A 192 5.71 14.45 4.68
C VAL A 192 6.89 14.51 3.70
N THR A 193 6.63 15.03 2.52
CA THR A 193 7.64 15.23 1.49
C THR A 193 7.91 16.71 1.31
N ILE A 194 9.18 17.05 1.31
CA ILE A 194 9.69 18.40 1.02
C ILE A 194 10.58 18.33 -0.23
N GLY A 195 10.69 19.42 -0.94
CA GLY A 195 11.46 19.51 -2.18
C GLY A 195 12.33 20.76 -2.22
N HIS A 196 13.53 20.63 -2.79
CA HIS A 196 14.43 21.73 -3.08
C HIS A 196 15.31 21.37 -4.28
N GLU A 197 15.67 22.32 -5.11
CA GLU A 197 16.47 22.06 -6.32
C GLU A 197 17.86 21.47 -6.04
N ARG A 198 18.42 21.77 -4.87
CA ARG A 198 19.74 21.28 -4.44
C ARG A 198 19.68 20.08 -3.48
N PHE A 199 18.58 19.37 -3.37
CA PHE A 199 18.47 18.25 -2.41
C PHE A 199 19.49 17.13 -2.64
N ALA A 200 19.94 16.89 -3.85
CA ALA A 200 20.99 15.91 -4.10
C ALA A 200 22.32 16.28 -3.36
N GLU A 201 22.67 17.56 -3.34
CA GLU A 201 23.85 18.04 -2.61
C GLU A 201 23.61 18.01 -1.10
N ILE A 202 22.44 18.49 -0.64
CA ILE A 202 22.06 18.51 0.77
C ILE A 202 22.08 17.09 1.35
N THR A 203 21.48 16.13 0.66
CA THR A 203 21.45 14.71 1.06
C THR A 203 22.87 14.15 1.20
N LYS A 204 23.76 14.47 0.24
CA LYS A 204 25.16 14.03 0.31
C LYS A 204 25.90 14.58 1.53
N ILE A 205 25.67 15.86 1.87
CA ILE A 205 26.25 16.49 3.06
C ILE A 205 25.71 15.83 4.33
N LEU A 206 24.39 15.63 4.42
CA LEU A 206 23.73 15.00 5.58
C LEU A 206 24.25 13.57 5.80
N TRP A 207 24.37 12.77 4.73
CA TRP A 207 24.95 11.44 4.82
C TRP A 207 26.39 11.45 5.34
N GLY A 208 27.19 12.44 4.91
CA GLY A 208 28.55 12.63 5.43
C GLY A 208 28.58 12.95 6.95
N GLN A 209 27.47 13.41 7.51
CA GLN A 209 27.27 13.69 8.93
C GLN A 209 26.53 12.59 9.68
N GLY A 210 26.22 11.45 9.01
CA GLY A 210 25.49 10.33 9.61
C GLY A 210 23.98 10.51 9.71
N VAL A 211 23.42 11.50 9.01
CA VAL A 211 21.97 11.70 8.89
C VAL A 211 21.48 11.02 7.62
N ILE A 212 20.54 10.06 7.77
CA ILE A 212 20.02 9.19 6.69
C ILE A 212 18.53 9.47 6.51
#